data_e213681f82d2b4b4c02d02dfa617966f
#
_entry.id   e213681f82d2b4b4c02d02dfa617966f
#
_cell.length_a   1.000
_cell.length_b   1.000
_cell.length_c   1.000
_cell.angle_alpha   90.00
_cell.angle_beta   90.00
_cell.angle_gamma   90.00
#
_symmetry.space_group_name_H-M   'P 1'
#
loop_
_entity.id
_entity.type
_entity.pdbx_description
1 polymer ?
#
loop_
_entity_poly.entity_id
_entity_poly.type
_entity_poly.pdbx_seq_one_letter_code
_entity_poly.pdbx_strand_id
1 'polypeptide(L)'
;QVGISSTFLTYQTEQGNIKVKGYYGSDSVMTSFEAYFPDGRCAWYETNNGVTFYVTRMKDRADNEIYYSYTSLQNHYRLSRVTYGSAKQAWVDFHYATSRPDIQVVYSAGRGFRYDYLLSSVSTNLLGSVQRVYSLTYATQGGVSVISKVDCTASGHSLNPLILYYGDNQQIPT
;
A
#
# COMPACT_ATOMS: atom_id res chain seq x y z
N GLN A 1 -32.82 15.52 12.10
CA GLN A 1 -31.34 15.36 12.15
C GLN A 1 -31.02 14.42 13.28
N VAL A 2 -30.78 13.15 12.99
CA VAL A 2 -30.27 12.18 13.99
C VAL A 2 -28.77 12.39 14.06
N GLY A 3 -28.32 12.97 15.18
CA GLY A 3 -26.91 13.12 15.48
C GLY A 3 -26.29 11.71 15.65
N ILE A 4 -25.39 11.35 14.76
CA ILE A 4 -24.59 10.14 14.89
C ILE A 4 -23.57 10.41 16.00
N SER A 5 -23.84 9.90 17.20
CA SER A 5 -22.86 9.85 18.29
C SER A 5 -21.85 8.75 17.95
N SER A 6 -20.70 9.11 17.38
CA SER A 6 -19.60 8.17 17.19
C SER A 6 -19.01 7.81 18.54
N THR A 7 -19.29 6.61 19.02
CA THR A 7 -18.65 6.05 20.21
C THR A 7 -17.21 5.70 19.86
N PHE A 8 -16.25 6.18 20.64
CA PHE A 8 -14.85 5.78 20.47
C PHE A 8 -14.36 5.08 21.75
N LEU A 9 -13.47 4.10 21.55
CA LEU A 9 -12.76 3.42 22.63
C LEU A 9 -11.26 3.64 22.48
N THR A 10 -10.56 3.78 23.60
CA THR A 10 -9.10 3.93 23.62
C THR A 10 -8.46 2.66 24.15
N TYR A 11 -7.47 2.16 23.43
CA TYR A 11 -6.67 1.01 23.79
C TYR A 11 -5.20 1.41 23.85
N GLN A 12 -4.44 0.75 24.71
CA GLN A 12 -2.99 0.85 24.73
C GLN A 12 -2.40 -0.54 24.58
N THR A 13 -1.38 -0.70 23.72
CA THR A 13 -0.71 -1.99 23.59
C THR A 13 0.23 -2.22 24.77
N GLU A 14 0.31 -3.44 25.26
CA GLU A 14 1.22 -3.82 26.35
C GLU A 14 2.70 -3.69 25.95
N GLN A 15 2.98 -3.92 24.66
CA GLN A 15 4.32 -3.75 24.09
C GLN A 15 4.34 -2.56 23.11
N GLY A 16 5.32 -1.66 23.29
CA GLY A 16 5.57 -0.57 22.34
C GLY A 16 4.84 0.74 22.59
N ASN A 17 4.03 0.86 23.66
CA ASN A 17 3.33 2.09 24.05
C ASN A 17 2.53 2.76 22.91
N ILE A 18 1.95 1.98 22.01
CA ILE A 18 1.08 2.49 20.95
C ILE A 18 -0.31 2.69 21.55
N LYS A 19 -0.83 3.91 21.47
CA LYS A 19 -2.20 4.23 21.84
C LYS A 19 -3.09 4.14 20.60
N VAL A 20 -4.19 3.40 20.71
CA VAL A 20 -5.16 3.23 19.62
C VAL A 20 -6.49 3.80 20.06
N LYS A 21 -7.12 4.61 19.19
CA LYS A 21 -8.46 5.15 19.36
C LYS A 21 -9.35 4.60 18.24
N GLY A 22 -10.27 3.70 18.59
CA GLY A 22 -11.19 3.06 17.65
C GLY A 22 -12.52 3.79 17.55
N TYR A 23 -13.05 3.92 16.36
CA TYR A 23 -14.35 4.51 16.05
C TYR A 23 -15.31 3.44 15.55
N TYR A 24 -16.54 3.46 16.06
CA TYR A 24 -17.55 2.44 15.82
C TYR A 24 -18.75 3.05 15.12
N GLY A 25 -19.32 2.31 14.18
CA GLY A 25 -20.60 2.61 13.56
C GLY A 25 -21.79 2.33 14.50
N SER A 26 -22.98 2.65 14.03
CA SER A 26 -24.24 2.44 14.76
C SER A 26 -24.54 0.97 15.09
N ASP A 27 -23.93 0.04 14.36
CA ASP A 27 -24.01 -1.41 14.52
C ASP A 27 -22.95 -1.98 15.48
N SER A 28 -22.20 -1.09 16.17
CA SER A 28 -21.07 -1.46 17.03
C SER A 28 -19.89 -2.13 16.31
N VAL A 29 -19.85 -2.06 14.98
CA VAL A 29 -18.69 -2.51 14.19
C VAL A 29 -17.68 -1.38 14.07
N MET A 30 -16.38 -1.70 14.27
CA MET A 30 -15.31 -0.71 14.09
C MET A 30 -15.20 -0.31 12.62
N THR A 31 -15.28 0.98 12.34
CA THR A 31 -15.20 1.54 10.98
C THR A 31 -13.84 2.16 10.67
N SER A 32 -13.17 2.67 11.72
CA SER A 32 -11.85 3.28 11.60
C SER A 32 -11.13 3.29 12.94
N PHE A 33 -9.83 3.51 12.92
CA PHE A 33 -9.06 3.78 14.13
C PHE A 33 -7.85 4.68 13.84
N GLU A 34 -7.38 5.35 14.89
CA GLU A 34 -6.16 6.12 14.93
C GLU A 34 -5.12 5.40 15.79
N ALA A 35 -3.87 5.32 15.33
CA ALA A 35 -2.74 4.79 16.09
C ALA A 35 -1.73 5.91 16.36
N TYR A 36 -1.39 6.11 17.63
CA TYR A 36 -0.42 7.10 18.09
C TYR A 36 0.83 6.38 18.54
N PHE A 37 1.94 6.66 17.88
CA PHE A 37 3.23 6.03 18.12
C PHE A 37 4.09 6.83 19.11
N PRO A 38 4.99 6.17 19.87
CA PRO A 38 5.85 6.85 20.86
C PRO A 38 6.75 7.92 20.26
N ASP A 39 7.12 7.79 19.00
CA ASP A 39 7.93 8.76 18.26
C ASP A 39 7.13 10.02 17.81
N GLY A 40 5.84 10.08 18.16
CA GLY A 40 4.95 11.20 17.88
C GLY A 40 4.30 11.14 16.49
N ARG A 41 4.48 10.06 15.74
CA ARG A 41 3.70 9.81 14.52
C ARG A 41 2.26 9.42 14.88
N CYS A 42 1.33 9.73 13.98
CA CYS A 42 -0.05 9.29 14.05
C CYS A 42 -0.45 8.68 12.70
N ALA A 43 -1.20 7.58 12.72
CA ALA A 43 -1.71 6.93 11.52
C ALA A 43 -3.22 6.69 11.64
N TRP A 44 -3.95 6.93 10.55
CA TRP A 44 -5.39 6.70 10.42
C TRP A 44 -5.61 5.46 9.55
N TYR A 45 -6.50 4.60 10.01
CA TYR A 45 -6.86 3.36 9.36
C TYR A 45 -8.37 3.32 9.14
N GLU A 46 -8.78 2.94 7.96
CA GLU A 46 -10.18 2.81 7.57
C GLU A 46 -10.45 1.45 6.96
N THR A 47 -11.68 0.98 7.07
CA THR A 47 -12.14 -0.26 6.46
C THR A 47 -13.35 -0.01 5.60
N ASN A 48 -13.50 -0.81 4.57
CA ASN A 48 -14.69 -0.83 3.70
C ASN A 48 -15.43 -2.16 3.75
N ASN A 49 -14.91 -3.14 4.52
CA ASN A 49 -15.53 -4.45 4.70
C ASN A 49 -15.70 -4.85 6.17
N GLY A 50 -15.42 -3.94 7.11
CA GLY A 50 -15.52 -4.15 8.56
C GLY A 50 -14.46 -5.08 9.15
N VAL A 51 -13.48 -5.53 8.35
CA VAL A 51 -12.59 -6.62 8.72
C VAL A 51 -11.11 -6.30 8.50
N THR A 52 -10.78 -5.74 7.34
CA THR A 52 -9.41 -5.36 6.97
C THR A 52 -9.31 -3.86 6.99
N PHE A 53 -8.34 -3.35 7.74
CA PHE A 53 -8.08 -1.93 7.86
C PHE A 53 -6.84 -1.57 7.05
N TYR A 54 -6.94 -0.48 6.30
CA TYR A 54 -5.88 0.07 5.48
C TYR A 54 -5.50 1.43 6.00
N VAL A 55 -4.20 1.74 6.05
CA VAL A 55 -3.73 3.08 6.40
C VAL A 55 -4.16 4.06 5.31
N THR A 56 -4.89 5.11 5.67
CA THR A 56 -5.33 6.14 4.72
C THR A 56 -4.55 7.43 4.86
N ARG A 57 -3.95 7.65 6.03
CA ARG A 57 -3.16 8.85 6.31
C ARG A 57 -2.13 8.56 7.38
N MET A 58 -0.98 9.18 7.26
CA MET A 58 0.03 9.27 8.33
C MET A 58 0.48 10.72 8.49
N LYS A 59 0.83 11.08 9.73
CA LYS A 59 1.35 12.40 10.09
C LYS A 59 2.53 12.23 11.03
N ASP A 60 3.57 13.03 10.86
CA ASP A 60 4.71 13.09 11.76
C ASP A 60 4.56 14.22 12.80
N ARG A 61 5.59 14.39 13.64
CA ARG A 61 5.60 15.45 14.68
C ARG A 61 5.69 16.87 14.14
N ALA A 62 6.12 17.03 12.89
CA ALA A 62 6.25 18.34 12.22
C ALA A 62 5.03 18.64 11.33
N ASP A 63 3.94 17.88 11.51
CA ASP A 63 2.70 17.98 10.73
C ASP A 63 2.87 17.66 9.24
N ASN A 64 3.95 16.97 8.84
CA ASN A 64 4.05 16.46 7.48
C ASN A 64 3.09 15.29 7.30
N GLU A 65 2.33 15.30 6.23
CA GLU A 65 1.28 14.34 5.97
C GLU A 65 1.55 13.50 4.72
N ILE A 66 1.21 12.21 4.81
CA ILE A 66 1.18 11.26 3.71
C ILE A 66 -0.21 10.66 3.65
N TYR A 67 -0.79 10.62 2.46
CA TYR A 67 -2.10 10.04 2.18
C TYR A 67 -1.95 8.81 1.30
N TYR A 68 -2.72 7.78 1.59
CA TYR A 68 -2.72 6.50 0.87
C TYR A 68 -4.10 6.28 0.25
N SER A 69 -4.15 6.03 -1.04
CA SER A 69 -5.35 5.68 -1.76
C SER A 69 -5.25 4.26 -2.29
N TYR A 70 -6.37 3.57 -2.32
CA TYR A 70 -6.46 2.17 -2.74
C TYR A 70 -7.46 2.02 -3.86
N THR A 71 -7.21 1.07 -4.76
CA THR A 71 -8.16 0.62 -5.76
C THR A 71 -8.62 -0.80 -5.46
N SER A 72 -9.89 -1.08 -5.71
CA SER A 72 -10.42 -2.43 -5.60
C SER A 72 -10.20 -3.17 -6.91
N LEU A 73 -9.49 -4.29 -6.84
CA LEU A 73 -9.27 -5.24 -7.93
C LEU A 73 -9.73 -6.61 -7.46
N GLN A 74 -10.78 -7.17 -8.07
CA GLN A 74 -11.38 -8.47 -7.72
C GLN A 74 -11.61 -8.63 -6.20
N ASN A 75 -12.25 -7.64 -5.57
CA ASN A 75 -12.54 -7.59 -4.13
C ASN A 75 -11.31 -7.49 -3.20
N HIS A 76 -10.12 -7.24 -3.74
CA HIS A 76 -8.92 -6.95 -2.96
C HIS A 76 -8.49 -5.51 -3.19
N TYR A 77 -8.13 -4.83 -2.10
CA TYR A 77 -7.62 -3.47 -2.16
C TYR A 77 -6.12 -3.49 -2.42
N ARG A 78 -5.70 -2.70 -3.41
CA ARG A 78 -4.30 -2.49 -3.78
C ARG A 78 -3.97 -1.02 -3.64
N LEU A 79 -2.80 -0.71 -3.10
CA LEU A 79 -2.31 0.67 -3.03
C LEU A 79 -2.22 1.25 -4.45
N SER A 80 -2.98 2.30 -4.72
CA SER A 80 -3.02 2.95 -6.04
C SER A 80 -2.25 4.26 -6.06
N ARG A 81 -2.20 4.99 -4.93
CA ARG A 81 -1.49 6.27 -4.86
C ARG A 81 -0.99 6.55 -3.45
N VAL A 82 0.19 7.16 -3.37
CA VAL A 82 0.72 7.80 -2.17
C VAL A 82 0.93 9.28 -2.49
N THR A 83 0.26 10.16 -1.72
CA THR A 83 0.32 11.61 -1.91
C THR A 83 1.04 12.25 -0.73
N TYR A 84 1.93 13.18 -1.01
CA TYR A 84 2.81 13.81 -0.04
C TYR A 84 2.42 15.27 0.22
N GLY A 85 2.52 15.64 1.50
CA GLY A 85 2.34 16.99 1.99
C GLY A 85 0.87 17.45 2.02
N SER A 86 0.59 18.46 2.82
CA SER A 86 -0.76 19.03 2.99
C SER A 86 -1.31 19.64 1.70
N ALA A 87 -0.45 20.20 0.85
CA ALA A 87 -0.84 20.76 -0.45
C ALA A 87 -1.11 19.70 -1.52
N LYS A 88 -0.77 18.41 -1.27
CA LYS A 88 -1.01 17.27 -2.16
C LYS A 88 -0.47 17.46 -3.60
N GLN A 89 0.64 18.16 -3.72
CA GLN A 89 1.22 18.53 -5.02
C GLN A 89 2.20 17.48 -5.58
N ALA A 90 2.64 16.54 -4.73
CA ALA A 90 3.53 15.45 -5.12
C ALA A 90 2.89 14.11 -4.80
N TRP A 91 2.94 13.17 -5.74
CA TRP A 91 2.40 11.83 -5.51
C TRP A 91 3.11 10.76 -6.34
N VAL A 92 2.96 9.52 -5.90
CA VAL A 92 3.39 8.32 -6.60
C VAL A 92 2.17 7.48 -6.92
N ASP A 93 1.99 7.12 -8.19
CA ASP A 93 0.94 6.21 -8.64
C ASP A 93 1.49 4.80 -8.86
N PHE A 94 0.67 3.81 -8.52
CA PHE A 94 0.95 2.38 -8.69
C PHE A 94 -0.08 1.79 -9.66
N HIS A 95 0.39 1.24 -10.77
CA HIS A 95 -0.44 0.65 -11.79
C HIS A 95 -0.23 -0.87 -11.82
N TYR A 96 -1.32 -1.62 -11.94
CA TYR A 96 -1.29 -3.08 -11.91
C TYR A 96 -1.69 -3.65 -13.26
N ALA A 97 -1.03 -4.75 -13.66
CA ALA A 97 -1.43 -5.54 -14.81
C ALA A 97 -2.78 -6.22 -14.55
N THR A 98 -3.48 -6.59 -15.64
CA THR A 98 -4.84 -7.16 -15.54
C THR A 98 -4.91 -8.54 -14.91
N SER A 99 -3.82 -9.30 -14.96
CA SER A 99 -3.74 -10.62 -14.34
C SER A 99 -2.28 -11.05 -14.15
N ARG A 100 -2.09 -11.96 -13.22
CA ARG A 100 -0.85 -12.64 -12.91
C ARG A 100 -0.98 -14.11 -13.29
N PRO A 101 -0.03 -14.70 -14.05
CA PRO A 101 -0.12 -16.11 -14.48
C PRO A 101 0.06 -17.10 -13.32
N ASP A 102 0.83 -16.74 -12.31
CA ASP A 102 1.17 -17.54 -11.13
C ASP A 102 0.45 -17.02 -9.88
N ILE A 103 -0.87 -17.16 -9.86
CA ILE A 103 -1.68 -16.69 -8.74
C ILE A 103 -1.19 -17.31 -7.42
N GLN A 104 -0.88 -16.44 -6.45
CA GLN A 104 -0.43 -16.85 -5.13
C GLN A 104 -1.51 -16.54 -4.09
N VAL A 105 -1.69 -17.47 -3.14
CA VAL A 105 -2.54 -17.27 -1.97
C VAL A 105 -1.68 -17.37 -0.72
N VAL A 106 -1.67 -16.32 0.08
CA VAL A 106 -0.98 -16.28 1.37
C VAL A 106 -2.02 -16.20 2.48
N TYR A 107 -1.87 -17.01 3.51
CA TYR A 107 -2.76 -16.99 4.66
C TYR A 107 -2.12 -16.18 5.79
N SER A 108 -2.89 -15.24 6.34
CA SER A 108 -2.51 -14.47 7.52
C SER A 108 -3.73 -14.34 8.44
N ALA A 109 -3.55 -14.62 9.73
CA ALA A 109 -4.61 -14.57 10.74
C ALA A 109 -5.89 -15.34 10.33
N GLY A 110 -5.73 -16.54 9.72
CA GLY A 110 -6.84 -17.38 9.28
C GLY A 110 -7.53 -16.91 7.99
N ARG A 111 -6.98 -15.91 7.28
CA ARG A 111 -7.54 -15.37 6.03
C ARG A 111 -6.61 -15.58 4.87
N GLY A 112 -7.17 -15.98 3.73
CA GLY A 112 -6.45 -16.07 2.45
C GLY A 112 -6.37 -14.70 1.77
N PHE A 113 -5.16 -14.26 1.46
CA PHE A 113 -4.88 -13.08 0.63
C PHE A 113 -4.43 -13.58 -0.73
N ARG A 114 -5.22 -13.25 -1.75
CA ARG A 114 -4.95 -13.65 -3.13
C ARG A 114 -4.13 -12.56 -3.84
N TYR A 115 -3.00 -12.95 -4.40
CA TYR A 115 -2.12 -12.11 -5.21
C TYR A 115 -2.26 -12.51 -6.68
N ASP A 116 -3.17 -11.86 -7.40
CA ASP A 116 -3.57 -12.15 -8.78
C ASP A 116 -3.22 -11.07 -9.79
N TYR A 117 -2.56 -10.00 -9.34
CA TYR A 117 -2.08 -8.90 -10.16
C TYR A 117 -0.60 -8.66 -9.94
N LEU A 118 0.10 -8.25 -11.00
CA LEU A 118 1.47 -7.77 -10.95
C LEU A 118 1.48 -6.25 -11.03
N LEU A 119 2.40 -5.61 -10.32
CA LEU A 119 2.64 -4.19 -10.47
C LEU A 119 3.28 -3.95 -11.85
N SER A 120 2.59 -3.24 -12.75
CA SER A 120 3.07 -3.01 -14.12
C SER A 120 3.94 -1.77 -14.23
N SER A 121 3.60 -0.71 -13.48
CA SER A 121 4.41 0.50 -13.47
C SER A 121 4.21 1.32 -12.20
N VAL A 122 5.19 2.17 -11.91
CA VAL A 122 5.14 3.20 -10.87
C VAL A 122 5.48 4.53 -11.51
N SER A 123 4.66 5.56 -11.29
CA SER A 123 4.95 6.91 -11.77
C SER A 123 5.05 7.90 -10.61
N THR A 124 6.03 8.81 -10.70
CA THR A 124 6.17 9.93 -9.78
C THR A 124 5.65 11.21 -10.44
N ASN A 125 4.90 11.99 -9.69
CA ASN A 125 4.22 13.17 -10.19
C ASN A 125 4.50 14.37 -9.29
N LEU A 126 4.65 15.52 -9.89
CA LEU A 126 4.79 16.79 -9.19
C LEU A 126 4.00 17.88 -9.94
N LEU A 127 3.16 18.61 -9.21
CA LEU A 127 2.35 19.72 -9.76
C LEU A 127 1.53 19.34 -11.01
N GLY A 128 0.99 18.10 -11.03
CA GLY A 128 0.19 17.59 -12.16
C GLY A 128 1.02 17.05 -13.35
N SER A 129 2.34 17.11 -13.28
CA SER A 129 3.22 16.61 -14.34
C SER A 129 3.94 15.34 -13.91
N VAL A 130 3.96 14.34 -14.81
CA VAL A 130 4.73 13.11 -14.60
C VAL A 130 6.21 13.42 -14.69
N GLN A 131 6.96 13.08 -13.65
CA GLN A 131 8.40 13.28 -13.56
C GLN A 131 9.18 12.05 -14.03
N ARG A 132 8.75 10.87 -13.56
CA ARG A 132 9.36 9.58 -13.92
C ARG A 132 8.30 8.51 -14.02
N VAL A 133 8.55 7.57 -14.92
CA VAL A 133 7.78 6.32 -15.02
C VAL A 133 8.75 5.15 -14.96
N TYR A 134 8.52 4.24 -14.05
CA TYR A 134 9.22 2.97 -13.94
C TYR A 134 8.29 1.88 -14.45
N SER A 135 8.65 1.21 -15.54
CA SER A 135 7.90 0.10 -16.13
C SER A 135 8.57 -1.22 -15.77
N LEU A 136 7.79 -2.17 -15.26
CA LEU A 136 8.28 -3.45 -14.79
C LEU A 136 7.93 -4.53 -15.80
N THR A 137 8.94 -5.29 -16.22
CA THR A 137 8.78 -6.48 -17.07
C THR A 137 9.05 -7.73 -16.22
N TYR A 138 8.25 -8.75 -16.42
CA TYR A 138 8.32 -9.99 -15.67
C TYR A 138 8.75 -11.15 -16.58
N ALA A 139 9.50 -12.07 -16.02
CA ALA A 139 9.79 -13.38 -16.57
C ALA A 139 9.23 -14.47 -15.64
N THR A 140 9.09 -15.69 -16.15
CA THR A 140 8.73 -16.84 -15.32
C THR A 140 9.98 -17.64 -15.00
N GLN A 141 10.25 -17.85 -13.72
CA GLN A 141 11.35 -18.69 -13.25
C GLN A 141 10.83 -19.65 -12.17
N GLY A 142 11.06 -20.94 -12.36
CA GLY A 142 10.55 -21.95 -11.43
C GLY A 142 9.01 -21.93 -11.26
N GLY A 143 8.27 -21.48 -12.27
CA GLY A 143 6.81 -21.33 -12.21
C GLY A 143 6.32 -20.06 -11.51
N VAL A 144 7.23 -19.16 -11.10
CA VAL A 144 6.89 -17.92 -10.40
C VAL A 144 7.25 -16.71 -11.27
N SER A 145 6.39 -15.68 -11.24
CA SER A 145 6.67 -14.41 -11.90
C SER A 145 7.72 -13.62 -11.10
N VAL A 146 8.85 -13.31 -11.74
CA VAL A 146 9.95 -12.52 -11.20
C VAL A 146 10.18 -11.28 -12.05
N ILE A 147 10.57 -10.15 -11.45
CA ILE A 147 10.91 -8.94 -12.22
C ILE A 147 12.19 -9.22 -12.99
N SER A 148 12.14 -9.16 -14.33
CA SER A 148 13.33 -9.38 -15.20
C SER A 148 13.95 -8.05 -15.65
N LYS A 149 13.17 -6.98 -15.73
CA LYS A 149 13.64 -5.68 -16.21
C LYS A 149 12.85 -4.55 -15.58
N VAL A 150 13.53 -3.45 -15.29
CA VAL A 150 12.91 -2.17 -14.92
C VAL A 150 13.41 -1.10 -15.89
N ASP A 151 12.51 -0.58 -16.71
CA ASP A 151 12.75 0.58 -17.56
C ASP A 151 12.38 1.86 -16.80
N CYS A 152 13.16 2.91 -16.96
CA CYS A 152 12.85 4.22 -16.39
C CYS A 152 12.83 5.27 -17.49
N THR A 153 11.73 6.04 -17.55
CA THR A 153 11.61 7.22 -18.42
C THR A 153 11.46 8.44 -17.53
N ALA A 154 12.26 9.48 -17.80
CA ALA A 154 12.23 10.75 -17.09
C ALA A 154 12.19 11.91 -18.10
N SER A 155 11.25 12.83 -17.96
CA SER A 155 11.09 14.00 -18.84
C SER A 155 11.11 13.64 -20.33
N GLY A 156 10.50 12.51 -20.71
CA GLY A 156 10.46 12.03 -22.10
C GLY A 156 11.73 11.31 -22.59
N HIS A 157 12.75 11.17 -21.75
CA HIS A 157 13.99 10.46 -22.07
C HIS A 157 14.03 9.11 -21.36
N SER A 158 14.41 8.05 -22.08
CA SER A 158 14.64 6.72 -21.49
C SER A 158 16.03 6.68 -20.87
N LEU A 159 16.10 6.16 -19.64
CA LEU A 159 17.34 5.85 -18.94
C LEU A 159 17.77 4.40 -19.24
N ASN A 160 19.02 4.06 -18.95
CA ASN A 160 19.48 2.69 -19.07
C ASN A 160 18.65 1.78 -18.17
N PRO A 161 18.12 0.66 -18.71
CA PRO A 161 17.30 -0.25 -17.93
C PRO A 161 18.12 -1.00 -16.88
N LEU A 162 17.48 -1.31 -15.75
CA LEU A 162 17.97 -2.29 -14.81
C LEU A 162 17.52 -3.67 -15.28
N ILE A 163 18.47 -4.57 -15.57
CA ILE A 163 18.19 -5.97 -15.94
C ILE A 163 18.55 -6.85 -14.75
N LEU A 164 17.63 -7.73 -14.35
CA LEU A 164 17.77 -8.63 -13.23
C LEU A 164 17.93 -10.07 -13.74
N TYR A 165 19.03 -10.71 -13.33
CA TYR A 165 19.32 -12.11 -13.63
C TYR A 165 19.20 -12.89 -12.32
N TYR A 166 18.41 -13.94 -12.35
CA TYR A 166 18.28 -14.88 -11.24
C TYR A 166 19.11 -16.12 -11.59
N GLY A 167 20.08 -16.46 -10.74
CA GLY A 167 20.84 -17.69 -10.90
C GLY A 167 19.91 -18.91 -10.81
N ASP A 168 20.20 -19.95 -11.58
CA ASP A 168 19.61 -21.26 -11.35
C ASP A 168 19.91 -21.65 -9.90
N ASN A 169 18.92 -22.18 -9.18
CA ASN A 169 19.03 -22.61 -7.78
C ASN A 169 20.18 -23.62 -7.61
N GLN A 170 21.40 -23.14 -7.58
CA GLN A 170 22.52 -23.85 -7.00
C GLN A 170 22.34 -23.72 -5.48
N GLN A 171 22.03 -24.85 -4.86
CA GLN A 171 21.83 -25.09 -3.45
C GLN A 171 22.57 -24.09 -2.56
N ILE A 172 21.82 -23.39 -1.70
CA ILE A 172 22.40 -22.72 -0.55
C ILE A 172 23.10 -23.83 0.24
N PRO A 173 24.44 -23.79 0.45
CA PRO A 173 25.09 -24.76 1.31
C PRO A 173 24.50 -24.62 2.72
N THR A 174 23.97 -25.71 3.24
CA THR A 174 23.50 -25.84 4.63
C THR A 174 24.66 -25.70 5.60
#